data_24a2840fab36144ff73ec3907d879c64
#
_entry.id   24a2840fab36144ff73ec3907d879c64
#
_cell.length_a   1.000
_cell.length_b   1.000
_cell.length_c   1.000
_cell.angle_alpha   90.00
_cell.angle_beta   90.00
_cell.angle_gamma   90.00
#
_symmetry.space_group_name_H-M   'P 1'
#
loop_
_entity.id
_entity.type
_entity.pdbx_description
1 polymer ?
#
loop_
_entity_poly.entity_id
_entity_poly.type
_entity_poly.pdbx_seq_one_letter_code
_entity_poly.pdbx_strand_id
1 'polypeptide(L)'
;RVIVKTGLFIALPIGTEAQVRPRSGLAAKKGITVLNSPGTIDADYRGEIGVILVNISNVDFVINDGERIAQLVIAKHERAEWEEVSILSETERGEGGFGSTGV
;
A
#
# COMPACT_ATOMS: atom_id res chain seq x y z
N ARG A 1 6.08 14.17 7.67
CA ARG A 1 5.32 12.92 7.79
C ARG A 1 4.96 12.61 9.22
N VAL A 2 3.92 11.85 9.41
CA VAL A 2 3.44 11.47 10.73
C VAL A 2 2.77 10.11 10.68
N ILE A 3 2.87 9.34 11.75
CA ILE A 3 2.08 8.12 11.91
C ILE A 3 0.80 8.49 12.67
N VAL A 4 -0.34 8.33 12.01
CA VAL A 4 -1.65 8.58 12.60
C VAL A 4 -2.19 7.26 13.14
N LYS A 5 -2.46 7.22 14.43
CA LYS A 5 -3.06 6.05 15.08
C LYS A 5 -4.55 6.02 14.79
N THR A 6 -5.06 4.85 14.42
CA THR A 6 -6.47 4.69 14.03
C THR A 6 -7.36 4.16 15.15
N GLY A 7 -6.79 3.58 16.19
CA GLY A 7 -7.53 2.86 17.22
C GLY A 7 -8.07 1.50 16.72
N LEU A 8 -7.72 1.05 15.53
CA LEU A 8 -8.22 -0.20 14.95
C LEU A 8 -7.20 -1.32 15.12
N PHE A 9 -7.70 -2.48 15.52
CA PHE A 9 -6.97 -3.74 15.61
C PHE A 9 -7.77 -4.78 14.84
N ILE A 10 -7.12 -5.57 14.01
CA ILE A 10 -7.81 -6.52 13.13
C ILE A 10 -7.15 -7.89 13.20
N ALA A 11 -7.92 -8.92 12.84
CA ALA A 11 -7.44 -10.28 12.61
C ALA A 11 -7.96 -10.75 11.27
N LEU A 12 -7.06 -11.17 10.40
CA LEU A 12 -7.38 -11.60 9.05
C LEU A 12 -7.16 -13.11 8.90
N PRO A 13 -7.95 -13.78 8.03
CA PRO A 13 -7.68 -15.16 7.67
C PRO A 13 -6.29 -15.30 7.02
N ILE A 14 -5.63 -16.42 7.28
CA ILE A 14 -4.38 -16.76 6.61
C ILE A 14 -4.62 -16.79 5.09
N GLY A 15 -3.69 -16.25 4.31
CA GLY A 15 -3.83 -16.11 2.87
C GLY A 15 -4.45 -14.79 2.42
N THR A 16 -4.75 -13.91 3.37
CA THR A 16 -5.21 -12.54 3.07
C THR A 16 -4.30 -11.52 3.73
N GLU A 17 -4.33 -10.33 3.20
CA GLU A 17 -3.65 -9.17 3.76
C GLU A 17 -4.57 -7.95 3.70
N ALA A 18 -4.33 -6.95 4.52
CA ALA A 18 -4.93 -5.64 4.36
C ALA A 18 -3.91 -4.67 3.77
N GLN A 19 -4.38 -3.77 2.94
CA GLN A 19 -3.55 -2.73 2.34
C GLN A 19 -4.11 -1.36 2.69
N VAL A 20 -3.28 -0.54 3.32
CA VAL A 20 -3.60 0.86 3.56
C VAL A 20 -3.23 1.63 2.30
N ARG A 21 -4.22 2.27 1.70
CA ARG A 21 -4.07 3.03 0.46
C ARG A 21 -4.50 4.47 0.65
N PRO A 22 -3.92 5.42 -0.11
CA PRO A 22 -4.33 6.82 -0.03
C PRO A 22 -5.71 7.05 -0.63
N ARG A 23 -6.30 8.18 -0.26
CA ARG A 23 -7.52 8.66 -0.88
C ARG A 23 -7.19 9.64 -2.00
N SER A 24 -7.76 9.39 -3.18
CA SER A 24 -7.47 10.20 -4.37
C SER A 24 -7.81 11.69 -4.19
N GLY A 25 -8.90 11.99 -3.50
CA GLY A 25 -9.30 13.37 -3.25
C GLY A 25 -8.32 14.14 -2.38
N LEU A 26 -7.81 13.52 -1.32
CA LEU A 26 -6.78 14.13 -0.47
C LEU A 26 -5.46 14.28 -1.21
N ALA A 27 -5.08 13.29 -2.00
CA ALA A 27 -3.86 13.35 -2.79
C ALA A 27 -3.92 14.49 -3.81
N ALA A 28 -4.99 14.56 -4.59
CA ALA A 28 -5.13 15.54 -5.67
C ALA A 28 -5.33 16.97 -5.18
N LYS A 29 -6.13 17.17 -4.12
CA LYS A 29 -6.55 18.51 -3.68
C LYS A 29 -5.67 19.08 -2.59
N LYS A 30 -5.07 18.24 -1.76
CA LYS A 30 -4.33 18.66 -0.57
C LYS A 30 -2.87 18.19 -0.55
N GLY A 31 -2.48 17.34 -1.46
CA GLY A 31 -1.14 16.76 -1.46
C GLY A 31 -0.87 15.84 -0.27
N ILE A 32 -1.92 15.25 0.29
CA ILE A 32 -1.82 14.32 1.42
C ILE A 32 -1.94 12.91 0.89
N THR A 33 -0.96 12.09 1.18
CA THR A 33 -0.92 10.70 0.73
C THR A 33 -0.32 9.79 1.80
N VAL A 34 -0.40 8.48 1.56
CA VAL A 34 0.24 7.48 2.42
C VAL A 34 1.65 7.26 1.91
N LEU A 35 2.64 7.45 2.78
CA LEU A 35 4.05 7.39 2.38
C LEU A 35 4.43 6.01 1.84
N ASN A 36 4.00 4.94 2.50
CA ASN A 36 4.17 3.56 2.07
C ASN A 36 2.91 3.08 1.37
N SER A 37 2.75 3.41 0.12
CA SER A 37 1.56 3.04 -0.66
C SER A 37 1.86 1.88 -1.59
N PRO A 38 1.27 0.68 -1.36
CA PRO A 38 0.37 0.36 -0.25
C PRO A 38 1.12 0.03 1.05
N GLY A 39 0.50 0.35 2.17
CA GLY A 39 0.94 -0.14 3.47
C GLY A 39 0.37 -1.54 3.71
N THR A 40 1.22 -2.52 3.88
CA THR A 40 0.79 -3.92 4.04
C THR A 40 0.59 -4.27 5.50
N ILE A 41 -0.55 -4.88 5.79
CA ILE A 41 -0.88 -5.44 7.11
C ILE A 41 -1.03 -6.94 6.95
N ASP A 42 -0.15 -7.68 7.58
CA ASP A 42 -0.14 -9.15 7.51
C ASP A 42 -1.29 -9.76 8.32
N ALA A 43 -1.69 -10.96 7.95
CA ALA A 43 -2.79 -11.65 8.62
C ALA A 43 -2.54 -11.87 10.12
N ASP A 44 -1.29 -12.06 10.51
CA ASP A 44 -0.89 -12.32 11.89
C ASP A 44 -0.53 -11.05 12.69
N TYR A 45 -0.61 -9.88 12.09
CA TYR A 45 -0.39 -8.64 12.83
C TYR A 45 -1.55 -8.36 13.79
N ARG A 46 -1.24 -8.12 15.04
CA ARG A 46 -2.23 -7.86 16.09
C ARG A 46 -2.09 -6.48 16.73
N GLY A 47 -1.18 -5.68 16.23
CA GLY A 47 -0.98 -4.32 16.72
C GLY A 47 -2.01 -3.34 16.17
N GLU A 48 -1.94 -2.13 16.67
CA GLU A 48 -2.78 -1.04 16.18
C GLU A 48 -2.40 -0.68 14.74
N ILE A 49 -3.41 -0.45 13.90
CA ILE A 49 -3.19 0.05 12.55
C ILE A 49 -2.80 1.52 12.62
N GLY A 50 -1.60 1.81 12.14
CA GLY A 50 -1.12 3.19 11.96
C GLY A 50 -1.09 3.53 10.48
N VAL A 51 -1.41 4.78 10.16
CA VAL A 51 -1.33 5.30 8.79
C VAL A 51 -0.19 6.31 8.72
N ILE A 52 0.79 6.04 7.87
CA ILE A 52 1.92 6.94 7.68
C ILE A 52 1.54 7.96 6.61
N LEU A 53 1.12 9.14 7.03
CA LEU A 53 0.76 10.21 6.12
C LEU A 53 1.95 11.12 5.83
N VAL A 54 2.00 11.59 4.61
CA VAL A 54 2.96 12.61 4.16
C VAL A 54 2.20 13.75 3.49
N ASN A 55 2.62 14.97 3.81
CA ASN A 55 2.13 16.19 3.17
C ASN A 55 3.19 16.68 2.21
N ILE A 56 2.95 16.57 0.92
CA ILE A 56 3.87 17.05 -0.12
C ILE A 56 3.51 18.44 -0.65
N SER A 57 2.51 19.08 -0.03
CA SER A 57 2.19 20.48 -0.31
C SER A 57 3.01 21.41 0.58
N ASN A 58 2.86 22.70 0.39
CA ASN A 58 3.45 23.72 1.26
C ASN A 58 2.41 24.38 2.18
N VAL A 59 1.26 23.74 2.35
CA VAL A 59 0.15 24.21 3.19
C VAL A 59 -0.10 23.20 4.29
N ASP A 60 -0.19 23.68 5.53
CA ASP A 60 -0.51 22.83 6.66
C ASP A 60 -1.87 22.14 6.46
N PHE A 61 -1.94 20.90 6.90
CA PHE A 61 -3.17 20.11 6.85
C PHE A 61 -3.49 19.60 8.25
N VAL A 62 -4.69 19.90 8.73
CA VAL A 62 -5.16 19.47 10.04
C VAL A 62 -6.08 18.27 9.88
N ILE A 63 -5.83 17.22 10.64
CA ILE A 63 -6.67 16.02 10.71
C ILE A 63 -7.50 16.12 11.98
N ASN A 64 -8.82 16.13 11.83
CA ASN A 64 -9.72 16.07 12.95
C ASN A 64 -10.19 14.64 13.21
N ASP A 65 -10.52 14.34 14.44
CA ASP A 65 -11.03 13.02 14.81
C ASP A 65 -12.25 12.64 13.96
N GLY A 66 -12.29 11.40 13.51
CA GLY A 66 -13.37 10.89 12.65
C GLY A 66 -13.23 11.18 11.17
N GLU A 67 -12.25 11.97 10.75
CA GLU A 67 -12.01 12.22 9.32
C GLU A 67 -11.41 11.01 8.62
N ARG A 68 -11.79 10.86 7.35
CA ARG A 68 -11.27 9.79 6.48
C ARG A 68 -9.95 10.22 5.89
N ILE A 69 -8.88 9.52 6.24
CA ILE A 69 -7.52 9.87 5.80
C ILE A 69 -6.91 8.85 4.84
N ALA A 70 -7.46 7.66 4.78
CA ALA A 70 -6.96 6.55 3.97
C ALA A 70 -8.10 5.56 3.75
N GLN A 71 -7.81 4.48 3.06
CA GLN A 71 -8.73 3.37 2.89
C GLN A 71 -8.02 2.05 3.14
N LEU A 72 -8.78 1.06 3.57
CA LEU A 72 -8.27 -0.28 3.85
C LEU A 72 -8.88 -1.25 2.85
N VAL A 73 -8.04 -1.97 2.11
CA VAL A 73 -8.44 -2.96 1.12
C VAL A 73 -7.97 -4.32 1.59
N ILE A 74 -8.90 -5.29 1.66
CA ILE A 74 -8.57 -6.67 1.98
C ILE A 74 -8.38 -7.43 0.68
N ALA A 75 -7.25 -8.11 0.56
CA ALA A 75 -6.90 -8.84 -0.66
C ALA A 75 -6.37 -10.23 -0.34
N LYS A 76 -6.67 -11.19 -1.20
CA LYS A 76 -6.02 -12.49 -1.19
C LYS A 76 -4.63 -12.34 -1.80
N HIS A 77 -3.69 -13.13 -1.31
CA HIS A 77 -2.36 -13.18 -1.89
C HIS A 77 -1.89 -14.62 -2.07
N GLU A 78 -1.02 -14.81 -3.03
CA GLU A 78 -0.32 -16.06 -3.24
C GLU A 78 1.02 -16.01 -2.52
N ARG A 79 1.45 -17.15 -2.03
CA ARG A 79 2.77 -17.33 -1.44
C ARG A 79 3.67 -18.03 -2.45
N ALA A 80 4.76 -17.37 -2.85
CA ALA A 80 5.71 -17.93 -3.79
C ALA A 80 6.77 -18.76 -3.05
N GLU A 81 7.13 -19.86 -3.66
CA GLU A 81 8.32 -20.62 -3.32
C GLU A 81 9.38 -20.38 -4.39
N TRP A 82 10.59 -20.07 -3.96
CA TRP A 82 11.69 -19.83 -4.88
C TRP A 82 12.23 -21.16 -5.40
N GLU A 83 12.42 -21.24 -6.71
CA GLU A 83 13.14 -22.31 -7.36
C GLU A 83 14.34 -21.72 -8.10
N GLU A 84 15.53 -22.07 -7.64
CA GLU A 84 16.76 -21.61 -8.29
C GLU A 84 17.01 -22.43 -9.56
N VAL A 85 17.14 -21.73 -10.68
CA VAL A 85 17.38 -22.33 -11.99
C VAL A 85 18.53 -21.61 -12.67
N SER A 86 19.17 -22.31 -13.64
CA SER A 86 20.24 -21.69 -14.43
C SER A 86 19.71 -20.89 -15.62
N ILE A 87 18.52 -21.22 -16.09
CA ILE A 87 17.89 -20.59 -17.27
C ILE A 87 16.39 -20.43 -16.98
N LEU A 88 15.85 -19.26 -17.30
CA LEU A 88 14.40 -19.03 -17.26
C LEU A 88 13.75 -19.47 -18.58
N SER A 89 12.48 -19.82 -18.54
CA SER A 89 11.68 -20.10 -19.71
C SER A 89 11.61 -18.86 -20.62
N GLU A 90 11.55 -19.10 -21.93
CA GLU A 90 11.45 -18.03 -22.92
C GLU A 90 10.02 -17.52 -23.06
N THR A 91 9.86 -16.23 -23.30
CA THR A 91 8.58 -15.61 -23.65
C THR A 91 8.77 -14.66 -24.84
N GLU A 92 7.68 -14.30 -25.50
CA GLU A 92 7.71 -13.33 -26.58
C GLU A 92 8.28 -11.98 -26.15
N ARG A 93 7.93 -11.53 -24.94
CA ARG A 93 8.42 -10.27 -24.37
C ARG A 93 9.92 -10.32 -24.06
N GLY A 94 10.43 -11.47 -23.58
CA GLY A 94 11.81 -11.64 -23.14
C GLY A 94 12.20 -10.60 -22.08
N GLU A 95 13.29 -9.90 -22.32
CA GLU A 95 13.84 -8.89 -21.41
C GLU A 95 13.21 -7.49 -21.59
N GLY A 96 12.25 -7.33 -22.47
CA GLY A 96 11.63 -6.03 -22.74
C GLY A 96 10.94 -5.42 -21.52
N GLY A 97 11.34 -4.21 -21.16
CA GLY A 97 10.79 -3.45 -20.06
C GLY A 97 10.90 -1.95 -20.33
N PHE A 98 10.46 -1.12 -19.40
CA PHE A 98 10.60 0.33 -19.45
C PHE A 98 10.17 0.96 -20.79
N GLY A 99 8.95 0.65 -21.23
CA GLY A 99 8.41 1.19 -22.47
C GLY A 99 8.68 0.33 -23.71
N SER A 100 8.95 -0.97 -23.54
CA SER A 100 9.15 -1.92 -24.64
C SER A 100 7.96 -2.01 -25.59
N THR A 101 6.78 -1.53 -25.19
CA THR A 101 5.57 -1.48 -26.03
C THR A 101 5.48 -0.21 -26.88
N GLY A 102 6.51 0.62 -26.91
CA GLY A 102 6.60 1.78 -27.80
C GLY A 102 5.96 3.07 -27.28
N VAL A 103 5.86 3.22 -25.99
CA VAL A 103 5.35 4.45 -25.38
C VAL A 103 6.47 5.40 -25.02
#